data_40cf92e4bf1e136be08d4b67bbb00302
#
_entry.id   40cf92e4bf1e136be08d4b67bbb00302
#
_cell.length_a   1.000
_cell.length_b   1.000
_cell.length_c   1.000
_cell.angle_alpha   90.00
_cell.angle_beta   90.00
_cell.angle_gamma   90.00
#
_symmetry.space_group_name_H-M   'P 1'
#
loop_
_entity.id
_entity.type
_entity.pdbx_description
1 polymer ?
#
loop_
_entity_poly.entity_id
_entity_poly.type
_entity_poly.pdbx_seq_one_letter_code
_entity_poly.pdbx_strand_id
1 'polypeptide(L)'
;MATYEMVIGLEVHVELATRTKIFCSCTTKFGGAPNTHTCPVCTGMPGTLPVANKKVVEFAVAAGLATNCEITRYNKFDRKNYFYPDLPKAYQISQLYLPICRNGHVDIVTAAGAKSIGIHEIHMEEDAGKLVHDPWLDETMVDYNRCGVPLLEIVSEPDMRSADEVIAYLTKLRQTLQYLGVSDCKMQEGSLRADVNLSVRPVGQKEFGTRTEMKNINSFKATARAIAGEYRRQVELIEDGGQVKQQTRRWDDNKDASFAMRSKENAQDYRYFPEPDLPPMEISQAFIDAVRARQPELAEAKIARYQREFGLPEYDARILTEEKPMAELFERAAAVCGRAKEASNWIMGETMAMMKEKAVLPENLTLSGDALGAIIRAAADGRISRQSAREVFAYAFDGGEDVEGYIKRHGLEMVSDDAAYERVLSEVLAACEKDVAAYRAGNEKVFGFLVGQAMKALRGKADPKKISEMLGKML
;
A
#
# COMPACT_ATOMS: atom_id res chain seq x y z
N MET A 1 6.79 -4.54 41.86
CA MET A 1 5.68 -4.47 40.92
C MET A 1 5.82 -5.62 39.93
N ALA A 2 4.74 -6.33 39.64
CA ALA A 2 4.77 -7.37 38.64
C ALA A 2 5.04 -6.73 37.27
N THR A 3 5.90 -7.34 36.46
CA THR A 3 6.08 -6.90 35.07
C THR A 3 5.05 -7.64 34.23
N TYR A 4 4.28 -6.91 33.44
CA TYR A 4 3.25 -7.48 32.57
C TYR A 4 3.72 -7.49 31.11
N GLU A 5 3.28 -8.49 30.37
CA GLU A 5 3.38 -8.54 28.91
C GLU A 5 1.99 -8.49 28.28
N MET A 6 1.90 -7.87 27.12
CA MET A 6 0.66 -7.90 26.31
C MET A 6 0.65 -9.14 25.41
N VAL A 7 -0.54 -9.66 25.17
CA VAL A 7 -0.81 -10.75 24.23
C VAL A 7 -1.86 -10.25 23.26
N ILE A 8 -1.50 -10.21 21.97
CA ILE A 8 -2.34 -9.57 20.95
C ILE A 8 -2.58 -10.54 19.80
N GLY A 9 -3.85 -10.66 19.41
CA GLY A 9 -4.31 -11.25 18.16
C GLY A 9 -5.15 -10.24 17.37
N LEU A 10 -5.24 -10.42 16.06
CA LEU A 10 -5.99 -9.55 15.17
C LEU A 10 -7.04 -10.34 14.40
N GLU A 11 -8.16 -9.68 14.15
CA GLU A 11 -9.15 -10.03 13.13
C GLU A 11 -9.09 -8.95 12.05
N VAL A 12 -8.64 -9.32 10.85
CA VAL A 12 -8.43 -8.37 9.74
C VAL A 12 -9.43 -8.66 8.63
N HIS A 13 -10.34 -7.72 8.42
CA HIS A 13 -11.33 -7.79 7.35
C HIS A 13 -10.84 -7.03 6.13
N VAL A 14 -10.94 -7.66 4.96
CA VAL A 14 -10.43 -7.15 3.69
C VAL A 14 -11.52 -7.24 2.63
N GLU A 15 -12.01 -6.10 2.15
CA GLU A 15 -12.91 -6.07 0.98
C GLU A 15 -12.14 -6.46 -0.29
N LEU A 16 -12.73 -7.38 -1.06
CA LEU A 16 -12.08 -7.91 -2.25
C LEU A 16 -12.35 -7.06 -3.50
N ALA A 17 -11.31 -6.82 -4.28
CA ALA A 17 -11.35 -6.05 -5.54
C ALA A 17 -12.04 -6.83 -6.68
N THR A 18 -13.22 -7.41 -6.42
CA THR A 18 -14.05 -8.08 -7.42
C THR A 18 -14.95 -7.06 -8.12
N ARG A 19 -15.38 -7.36 -9.34
CA ARG A 19 -16.32 -6.50 -10.08
C ARG A 19 -17.74 -6.60 -9.58
N THR A 20 -18.09 -7.73 -8.96
CA THR A 20 -19.43 -8.03 -8.46
C THR A 20 -19.36 -8.56 -7.03
N LYS A 21 -20.48 -8.45 -6.33
CA LYS A 21 -20.66 -8.95 -4.97
C LYS A 21 -20.45 -10.46 -4.88
N ILE A 22 -20.37 -10.98 -3.64
CA ILE A 22 -20.02 -12.39 -3.40
C ILE A 22 -21.09 -13.35 -3.91
N PHE A 23 -22.37 -12.99 -3.81
CA PHE A 23 -23.50 -13.89 -4.15
C PHE A 23 -24.45 -13.34 -5.21
N CYS A 24 -24.16 -12.18 -5.81
CA CYS A 24 -24.99 -11.59 -6.88
C CYS A 24 -24.14 -10.77 -7.86
N SER A 25 -24.79 -10.25 -8.91
CA SER A 25 -24.12 -9.46 -9.96
C SER A 25 -24.02 -7.96 -9.71
N CYS A 26 -24.48 -7.45 -8.56
CA CYS A 26 -24.34 -6.04 -8.22
C CYS A 26 -22.89 -5.62 -8.15
N THR A 27 -22.63 -4.36 -8.52
CA THR A 27 -21.26 -3.79 -8.46
C THR A 27 -20.76 -3.64 -7.02
N THR A 28 -19.45 -3.75 -6.85
CA THR A 28 -18.73 -3.47 -5.60
C THR A 28 -18.13 -2.07 -5.55
N LYS A 29 -18.37 -1.22 -6.56
CA LYS A 29 -17.78 0.12 -6.62
C LYS A 29 -18.17 0.95 -5.40
N PHE A 30 -17.18 1.55 -4.76
CA PHE A 30 -17.34 2.52 -3.68
C PHE A 30 -17.95 3.84 -4.19
N GLY A 31 -18.69 4.56 -3.33
CA GLY A 31 -19.14 5.94 -3.58
C GLY A 31 -20.39 6.10 -4.46
N GLY A 32 -21.16 5.04 -4.70
CA GLY A 32 -22.47 5.16 -5.35
C GLY A 32 -23.52 5.87 -4.48
N ALA A 33 -24.57 6.44 -5.10
CA ALA A 33 -25.71 6.96 -4.34
C ALA A 33 -26.33 5.85 -3.44
N PRO A 34 -26.80 6.18 -2.23
CA PRO A 34 -27.31 5.16 -1.30
C PRO A 34 -28.35 4.24 -1.92
N ASN A 35 -28.24 2.95 -1.64
CA ASN A 35 -29.16 1.89 -2.08
C ASN A 35 -29.32 1.74 -3.61
N THR A 36 -28.32 2.16 -4.41
CA THR A 36 -28.31 2.00 -5.88
C THR A 36 -27.57 0.76 -6.36
N HIS A 37 -26.69 0.19 -5.53
CA HIS A 37 -25.92 -1.03 -5.82
C HIS A 37 -26.55 -2.25 -5.15
N THR A 38 -27.86 -2.41 -5.26
CA THR A 38 -28.62 -3.47 -4.60
C THR A 38 -29.49 -4.25 -5.57
N CYS A 39 -29.84 -5.47 -5.21
CA CYS A 39 -30.79 -6.32 -5.90
C CYS A 39 -31.53 -7.22 -4.89
N PRO A 40 -32.60 -7.92 -5.30
CA PRO A 40 -33.34 -8.81 -4.42
C PRO A 40 -32.47 -9.85 -3.67
N VAL A 41 -31.36 -10.32 -4.27
CA VAL A 41 -30.46 -11.29 -3.64
C VAL A 41 -29.71 -10.68 -2.47
N CYS A 42 -28.96 -9.58 -2.68
CA CYS A 42 -28.16 -8.98 -1.60
C CYS A 42 -29.02 -8.27 -0.53
N THR A 43 -30.27 -7.93 -0.83
CA THR A 43 -31.24 -7.43 0.16
C THR A 43 -32.07 -8.53 0.81
N GLY A 44 -31.86 -9.80 0.46
CA GLY A 44 -32.49 -10.94 1.13
C GLY A 44 -33.98 -11.05 0.90
N MET A 45 -34.48 -10.67 -0.26
CA MET A 45 -35.90 -10.79 -0.54
C MET A 45 -36.35 -12.27 -0.65
N PRO A 46 -37.57 -12.61 -0.21
CA PRO A 46 -38.07 -13.99 -0.27
C PRO A 46 -37.99 -14.62 -1.66
N GLY A 47 -37.51 -15.86 -1.73
CA GLY A 47 -37.42 -16.63 -2.98
C GLY A 47 -36.13 -16.40 -3.77
N THR A 48 -35.20 -15.55 -3.32
CA THR A 48 -33.92 -15.34 -3.96
C THR A 48 -32.88 -16.34 -3.46
N LEU A 49 -31.97 -16.77 -4.34
CA LEU A 49 -30.90 -17.72 -4.04
C LEU A 49 -29.52 -17.09 -4.30
N PRO A 50 -28.55 -17.29 -3.40
CA PRO A 50 -27.17 -16.86 -3.59
C PRO A 50 -26.45 -17.70 -4.66
N VAL A 51 -25.49 -17.09 -5.38
CA VAL A 51 -24.60 -17.80 -6.31
C VAL A 51 -23.16 -17.36 -6.03
N ALA A 52 -22.32 -18.29 -5.61
CA ALA A 52 -20.95 -17.97 -5.22
C ALA A 52 -20.11 -17.40 -6.39
N ASN A 53 -19.43 -16.28 -6.16
CA ASN A 53 -18.54 -15.63 -7.10
C ASN A 53 -17.20 -16.38 -7.14
N LYS A 54 -16.89 -17.02 -8.26
CA LYS A 54 -15.64 -17.76 -8.47
C LYS A 54 -14.39 -16.90 -8.21
N LYS A 55 -14.42 -15.60 -8.53
CA LYS A 55 -13.28 -14.71 -8.34
C LYS A 55 -12.96 -14.49 -6.85
N VAL A 56 -13.94 -14.53 -5.98
CA VAL A 56 -13.74 -14.50 -4.53
C VAL A 56 -12.93 -15.70 -4.06
N VAL A 57 -13.29 -16.90 -4.56
CA VAL A 57 -12.55 -18.14 -4.24
C VAL A 57 -11.10 -18.07 -4.78
N GLU A 58 -10.90 -17.56 -5.99
CA GLU A 58 -9.55 -17.36 -6.55
C GLU A 58 -8.71 -16.42 -5.67
N PHE A 59 -9.31 -15.31 -5.21
CA PHE A 59 -8.63 -14.34 -4.35
C PHE A 59 -8.34 -14.89 -2.96
N ALA A 60 -9.26 -15.65 -2.38
CA ALA A 60 -9.05 -16.31 -1.09
C ALA A 60 -7.91 -17.32 -1.14
N VAL A 61 -7.87 -18.17 -2.18
CA VAL A 61 -6.76 -19.11 -2.40
C VAL A 61 -5.44 -18.37 -2.64
N ALA A 62 -5.45 -17.28 -3.41
CA ALA A 62 -4.25 -16.48 -3.66
C ALA A 62 -3.71 -15.86 -2.36
N ALA A 63 -4.58 -15.28 -1.52
CA ALA A 63 -4.22 -14.75 -0.21
C ALA A 63 -3.66 -15.84 0.70
N GLY A 64 -4.33 -17.00 0.77
CA GLY A 64 -3.87 -18.14 1.56
C GLY A 64 -2.49 -18.65 1.15
N LEU A 65 -2.25 -18.82 -0.15
CA LEU A 65 -0.94 -19.24 -0.66
C LEU A 65 0.17 -18.24 -0.33
N ALA A 66 -0.12 -16.93 -0.42
CA ALA A 66 0.85 -15.87 -0.15
C ALA A 66 1.14 -15.68 1.34
N THR A 67 0.25 -16.17 2.21
CA THR A 67 0.40 -16.18 3.67
C THR A 67 0.70 -17.57 4.23
N ASN A 68 1.23 -18.47 3.38
CA ASN A 68 1.67 -19.82 3.75
C ASN A 68 0.60 -20.69 4.39
N CYS A 69 -0.68 -20.44 4.09
CA CYS A 69 -1.78 -21.24 4.62
C CYS A 69 -1.95 -22.58 3.88
N GLU A 70 -2.49 -23.55 4.60
CA GLU A 70 -3.08 -24.73 4.03
C GLU A 70 -4.45 -24.41 3.41
N ILE A 71 -4.68 -24.80 2.17
CA ILE A 71 -5.97 -24.63 1.49
C ILE A 71 -6.92 -25.77 1.84
N THR A 72 -8.04 -25.45 2.46
CA THR A 72 -9.08 -26.42 2.80
C THR A 72 -9.78 -26.88 1.52
N ARG A 73 -9.46 -28.08 1.05
CA ARG A 73 -9.94 -28.58 -0.24
C ARG A 73 -11.43 -28.84 -0.28
N TYR A 74 -12.03 -29.24 0.82
CA TYR A 74 -13.47 -29.37 0.99
C TYR A 74 -13.91 -28.31 2.01
N ASN A 75 -14.59 -27.29 1.57
CA ASN A 75 -15.05 -26.18 2.41
C ASN A 75 -16.49 -25.82 2.09
N LYS A 76 -17.14 -25.11 3.00
CA LYS A 76 -18.54 -24.73 2.88
C LYS A 76 -18.81 -23.40 3.54
N PHE A 77 -19.91 -22.78 3.14
CA PHE A 77 -20.46 -21.64 3.85
C PHE A 77 -21.37 -22.08 4.99
N ASP A 78 -21.46 -21.23 6.00
CA ASP A 78 -22.33 -21.35 7.17
C ASP A 78 -23.13 -20.06 7.34
N ARG A 79 -24.32 -20.14 7.93
CA ARG A 79 -25.11 -18.98 8.34
C ARG A 79 -24.75 -18.58 9.77
N LYS A 80 -24.28 -17.32 9.94
CA LYS A 80 -24.10 -16.66 11.23
C LYS A 80 -25.35 -15.83 11.52
N ASN A 81 -26.22 -16.33 12.40
CA ASN A 81 -27.51 -15.71 12.63
C ASN A 81 -27.41 -14.64 13.72
N TYR A 82 -27.67 -13.40 13.34
CA TYR A 82 -27.83 -12.29 14.28
C TYR A 82 -28.67 -11.18 13.64
N PHE A 83 -29.23 -10.34 14.49
CA PHE A 83 -30.20 -9.34 14.10
C PHE A 83 -29.59 -7.94 14.21
N TYR A 84 -29.46 -7.25 13.08
CA TYR A 84 -28.99 -5.86 13.02
C TYR A 84 -29.60 -5.13 11.82
N PRO A 85 -29.84 -3.79 11.88
CA PRO A 85 -30.52 -3.07 10.79
C PRO A 85 -29.81 -3.10 9.45
N ASP A 86 -28.47 -3.15 9.46
CA ASP A 86 -27.65 -3.20 8.25
C ASP A 86 -27.44 -4.62 7.70
N LEU A 87 -28.07 -5.61 8.31
CA LEU A 87 -28.06 -7.00 7.90
C LEU A 87 -29.45 -7.43 7.41
N PRO A 88 -29.79 -7.21 6.10
CA PRO A 88 -31.18 -7.31 5.62
C PRO A 88 -31.74 -8.73 5.68
N LYS A 89 -30.90 -9.76 5.67
CA LYS A 89 -31.29 -11.17 5.78
C LYS A 89 -31.48 -11.65 7.22
N ALA A 90 -31.09 -10.85 8.22
CA ALA A 90 -30.96 -11.25 9.63
C ALA A 90 -29.95 -12.40 9.87
N TYR A 91 -29.08 -12.68 8.89
CA TYR A 91 -27.92 -13.55 8.99
C TYR A 91 -26.83 -13.08 8.03
N GLN A 92 -25.61 -13.44 8.33
CA GLN A 92 -24.45 -13.27 7.45
C GLN A 92 -23.99 -14.64 6.93
N ILE A 93 -23.74 -14.75 5.64
CA ILE A 93 -23.09 -15.94 5.09
C ILE A 93 -21.59 -15.78 5.28
N SER A 94 -21.00 -16.74 6.00
CA SER A 94 -19.59 -16.77 6.39
C SER A 94 -19.07 -18.22 6.37
N GLN A 95 -17.93 -18.51 6.96
CA GLN A 95 -17.39 -19.86 7.11
C GLN A 95 -16.89 -20.05 8.56
N LEU A 96 -17.48 -20.96 9.32
CA LEU A 96 -17.03 -21.24 10.69
C LEU A 96 -16.27 -22.57 10.78
N TYR A 97 -16.92 -23.65 10.32
CA TYR A 97 -16.38 -25.00 10.57
C TYR A 97 -15.33 -25.44 9.57
N LEU A 98 -15.41 -24.97 8.33
CA LEU A 98 -14.51 -25.35 7.24
C LEU A 98 -14.10 -24.09 6.44
N PRO A 99 -13.32 -23.19 7.04
CA PRO A 99 -12.81 -22.00 6.36
C PRO A 99 -11.91 -22.38 5.19
N ILE A 100 -11.80 -21.49 4.20
CA ILE A 100 -11.03 -21.74 2.97
C ILE A 100 -9.54 -21.96 3.21
N CYS A 101 -8.94 -21.31 4.23
CA CYS A 101 -7.52 -21.44 4.55
C CYS A 101 -7.31 -21.58 6.06
N ARG A 102 -6.23 -22.30 6.46
CA ARG A 102 -5.84 -22.52 7.86
C ARG A 102 -4.32 -22.56 8.02
N ASN A 103 -3.88 -22.44 9.26
CA ASN A 103 -2.51 -22.74 9.70
C ASN A 103 -1.43 -22.01 8.86
N GLY A 104 -1.64 -20.73 8.58
CA GLY A 104 -0.69 -19.91 7.86
C GLY A 104 0.24 -19.12 8.76
N HIS A 105 1.07 -18.27 8.15
CA HIS A 105 1.89 -17.32 8.88
C HIS A 105 2.33 -16.16 8.00
N VAL A 106 2.69 -15.06 8.66
CA VAL A 106 3.34 -13.88 8.07
C VAL A 106 4.62 -13.60 8.84
N ASP A 107 5.75 -13.56 8.14
CA ASP A 107 7.03 -13.19 8.73
C ASP A 107 7.17 -11.67 8.76
N ILE A 108 7.47 -11.14 9.94
CA ILE A 108 7.67 -9.71 10.20
C ILE A 108 9.10 -9.45 10.69
N VAL A 109 9.55 -8.21 10.48
CA VAL A 109 10.82 -7.72 11.03
C VAL A 109 10.55 -6.41 11.75
N THR A 110 11.00 -6.33 13.00
CA THR A 110 10.94 -5.12 13.83
C THR A 110 12.34 -4.79 14.36
N ALA A 111 12.48 -3.71 15.12
CA ALA A 111 13.73 -3.41 15.82
C ALA A 111 14.13 -4.49 16.84
N ALA A 112 13.16 -5.28 17.33
CA ALA A 112 13.40 -6.40 18.25
C ALA A 112 13.85 -7.69 17.52
N GLY A 113 13.82 -7.72 16.20
CA GLY A 113 14.23 -8.86 15.37
C GLY A 113 13.13 -9.39 14.45
N ALA A 114 13.40 -10.51 13.81
CA ALA A 114 12.46 -11.23 12.96
C ALA A 114 11.56 -12.14 13.80
N LYS A 115 10.29 -12.24 13.39
CA LYS A 115 9.30 -13.08 14.06
C LYS A 115 8.25 -13.57 13.06
N SER A 116 7.82 -14.81 13.19
CA SER A 116 6.70 -15.37 12.44
C SER A 116 5.42 -15.23 13.27
N ILE A 117 4.38 -14.63 12.69
CA ILE A 117 3.06 -14.47 13.29
C ILE A 117 2.11 -15.46 12.62
N GLY A 118 1.55 -16.37 13.42
CA GLY A 118 0.61 -17.37 12.92
C GLY A 118 -0.70 -16.76 12.41
N ILE A 119 -1.25 -17.37 11.38
CA ILE A 119 -2.62 -17.17 10.93
C ILE A 119 -3.41 -18.42 11.29
N HIS A 120 -4.40 -18.25 12.15
CA HIS A 120 -5.29 -19.33 12.54
C HIS A 120 -6.13 -19.80 11.37
N GLU A 121 -6.82 -18.86 10.72
CA GLU A 121 -7.65 -19.13 9.56
C GLU A 121 -7.88 -17.88 8.70
N ILE A 122 -8.28 -18.12 7.44
CA ILE A 122 -8.87 -17.13 6.55
C ILE A 122 -10.19 -17.70 6.08
N HIS A 123 -11.25 -16.93 6.22
CA HIS A 123 -12.57 -17.32 5.72
C HIS A 123 -13.20 -16.26 4.83
N MET A 124 -14.06 -16.71 3.93
CA MET A 124 -14.84 -15.85 3.04
C MET A 124 -16.15 -15.49 3.70
N GLU A 125 -16.55 -14.25 3.59
CA GLU A 125 -17.84 -13.77 4.09
C GLU A 125 -18.38 -12.61 3.26
N GLU A 126 -19.63 -12.24 3.52
CA GLU A 126 -20.24 -11.04 2.95
C GLU A 126 -20.20 -9.87 3.93
N ASP A 127 -19.98 -8.65 3.44
CA ASP A 127 -20.07 -7.46 4.28
C ASP A 127 -21.52 -7.07 4.56
N ALA A 128 -21.75 -6.40 5.68
CA ALA A 128 -23.03 -5.80 6.04
C ALA A 128 -23.23 -4.45 5.33
N GLY A 129 -24.42 -3.89 5.39
CA GLY A 129 -24.71 -2.53 4.96
C GLY A 129 -24.00 -1.48 5.81
N LYS A 130 -24.40 -0.23 5.66
CA LYS A 130 -23.86 0.90 6.42
C LYS A 130 -24.98 1.64 7.11
N LEU A 131 -24.81 1.88 8.42
CA LEU A 131 -25.67 2.79 9.18
C LEU A 131 -25.12 4.21 9.08
N VAL A 132 -25.97 5.15 8.69
CA VAL A 132 -25.67 6.57 8.59
C VAL A 132 -26.50 7.30 9.65
N HIS A 133 -25.86 7.67 10.74
CA HIS A 133 -26.49 8.40 11.83
C HIS A 133 -26.54 9.90 11.51
N ASP A 134 -27.73 10.49 11.53
CA ASP A 134 -27.89 11.93 11.45
C ASP A 134 -27.93 12.50 12.88
N PRO A 135 -26.91 13.27 13.30
CA PRO A 135 -26.85 13.81 14.67
C PRO A 135 -27.87 14.94 14.93
N TRP A 136 -28.48 15.48 13.87
CA TRP A 136 -29.44 16.60 13.99
C TRP A 136 -30.89 16.14 14.03
N LEU A 137 -31.20 15.00 13.36
CA LEU A 137 -32.56 14.50 13.21
C LEU A 137 -32.87 13.33 14.15
N ASP A 138 -31.90 12.86 14.96
CA ASP A 138 -32.02 11.64 15.77
C ASP A 138 -32.52 10.43 14.95
N GLU A 139 -32.09 10.37 13.69
CA GLU A 139 -32.46 9.35 12.73
C GLU A 139 -31.24 8.54 12.30
N THR A 140 -31.50 7.28 11.95
CA THR A 140 -30.48 6.40 11.37
C THR A 140 -30.97 5.87 10.03
N MET A 141 -30.31 6.26 8.97
CA MET A 141 -30.55 5.72 7.63
C MET A 141 -29.72 4.47 7.39
N VAL A 142 -30.20 3.58 6.53
CA VAL A 142 -29.50 2.35 6.16
C VAL A 142 -29.15 2.39 4.68
N ASP A 143 -27.88 2.24 4.37
CA ASP A 143 -27.37 2.08 3.00
C ASP A 143 -26.88 0.64 2.79
N TYR A 144 -27.57 -0.09 1.90
CA TYR A 144 -27.25 -1.47 1.55
C TYR A 144 -26.26 -1.62 0.38
N ASN A 145 -25.67 -0.55 -0.12
CA ASN A 145 -24.72 -0.64 -1.22
C ASN A 145 -23.55 -1.58 -0.91
N ARG A 146 -23.06 -1.56 0.34
CA ARG A 146 -21.97 -2.45 0.79
C ARG A 146 -22.45 -3.87 1.10
N CYS A 147 -23.72 -4.08 1.40
CA CYS A 147 -24.27 -5.39 1.74
C CYS A 147 -23.96 -6.42 0.65
N GLY A 148 -23.27 -7.51 1.02
CA GLY A 148 -22.85 -8.56 0.10
C GLY A 148 -21.55 -8.25 -0.66
N VAL A 149 -20.82 -7.17 -0.35
CA VAL A 149 -19.45 -6.98 -0.83
C VAL A 149 -18.58 -8.10 -0.27
N PRO A 150 -17.75 -8.76 -1.09
CA PRO A 150 -16.96 -9.89 -0.64
C PRO A 150 -15.90 -9.47 0.36
N LEU A 151 -15.78 -10.17 1.47
CA LEU A 151 -14.72 -10.03 2.46
C LEU A 151 -13.90 -11.30 2.59
N LEU A 152 -12.63 -11.11 2.95
CA LEU A 152 -11.84 -12.10 3.69
C LEU A 152 -11.67 -11.60 5.11
N GLU A 153 -11.95 -12.46 6.07
CA GLU A 153 -11.55 -12.27 7.46
C GLU A 153 -10.30 -13.13 7.70
N ILE A 154 -9.21 -12.47 8.11
CA ILE A 154 -7.91 -13.09 8.39
C ILE A 154 -7.71 -13.01 9.90
N VAL A 155 -7.73 -14.16 10.56
CA VAL A 155 -7.59 -14.28 12.00
C VAL A 155 -6.18 -14.71 12.35
N SER A 156 -5.44 -13.87 13.06
CA SER A 156 -4.10 -14.22 13.52
C SER A 156 -4.13 -15.05 14.79
N GLU A 157 -3.06 -15.83 15.03
CA GLU A 157 -2.76 -16.34 16.36
C GLU A 157 -2.38 -15.19 17.32
N PRO A 158 -2.55 -15.35 18.65
CA PRO A 158 -2.24 -14.31 19.64
C PRO A 158 -0.72 -14.25 19.91
N ASP A 159 0.07 -14.14 18.87
CA ASP A 159 1.53 -14.21 18.93
C ASP A 159 2.20 -12.87 19.18
N MET A 160 1.52 -11.76 18.87
CA MET A 160 2.10 -10.41 18.95
C MET A 160 2.21 -9.94 20.40
N ARG A 161 3.30 -9.22 20.70
CA ARG A 161 3.66 -8.77 22.06
C ARG A 161 3.92 -7.27 22.13
N SER A 162 3.79 -6.55 21.01
CA SER A 162 3.99 -5.09 20.98
C SER A 162 3.15 -4.44 19.86
N ALA A 163 2.93 -3.14 19.98
CA ALA A 163 2.31 -2.35 18.92
C ALA A 163 3.14 -2.37 17.62
N ASP A 164 4.48 -2.38 17.75
CA ASP A 164 5.39 -2.43 16.59
C ASP A 164 5.23 -3.73 15.80
N GLU A 165 5.07 -4.87 16.49
CA GLU A 165 4.80 -6.16 15.84
C GLU A 165 3.44 -6.13 15.11
N VAL A 166 2.41 -5.52 15.71
CA VAL A 166 1.09 -5.36 15.08
C VAL A 166 1.18 -4.49 13.82
N ILE A 167 1.88 -3.37 13.88
CA ILE A 167 2.05 -2.48 12.72
C ILE A 167 2.86 -3.18 11.62
N ALA A 168 3.92 -3.89 11.98
CA ALA A 168 4.71 -4.66 11.01
C ALA A 168 3.87 -5.75 10.34
N TYR A 169 3.05 -6.48 11.09
CA TYR A 169 2.12 -7.49 10.57
C TYR A 169 1.09 -6.89 9.61
N LEU A 170 0.39 -5.83 10.02
CA LEU A 170 -0.61 -5.16 9.20
C LEU A 170 -0.01 -4.56 7.93
N THR A 171 1.18 -3.96 8.03
CA THR A 171 1.89 -3.40 6.88
C THR A 171 2.25 -4.49 5.88
N LYS A 172 2.81 -5.60 6.35
CA LYS A 172 3.18 -6.74 5.51
C LYS A 172 1.98 -7.41 4.86
N LEU A 173 0.91 -7.61 5.62
CA LEU A 173 -0.33 -8.20 5.12
C LEU A 173 -0.95 -7.30 4.04
N ARG A 174 -1.09 -6.00 4.31
CA ARG A 174 -1.57 -5.00 3.35
C ARG A 174 -0.77 -5.04 2.05
N GLN A 175 0.56 -4.96 2.15
CA GLN A 175 1.45 -5.01 1.00
C GLN A 175 1.24 -6.28 0.19
N THR A 176 1.17 -7.45 0.84
CA THR A 176 0.95 -8.74 0.18
C THR A 176 -0.35 -8.75 -0.61
N LEU A 177 -1.46 -8.30 0.00
CA LEU A 177 -2.79 -8.28 -0.64
C LEU A 177 -2.86 -7.28 -1.80
N GLN A 178 -2.20 -6.13 -1.69
CA GLN A 178 -2.09 -5.15 -2.77
C GLN A 178 -1.26 -5.67 -3.94
N TYR A 179 -0.14 -6.33 -3.68
CA TYR A 179 0.68 -6.96 -4.73
C TYR A 179 -0.08 -8.04 -5.48
N LEU A 180 -0.85 -8.86 -4.78
CA LEU A 180 -1.74 -9.86 -5.38
C LEU A 180 -2.89 -9.24 -6.20
N GLY A 181 -3.20 -7.96 -5.99
CA GLY A 181 -4.39 -7.32 -6.56
C GLY A 181 -5.70 -7.85 -5.99
N VAL A 182 -5.65 -8.39 -4.77
CA VAL A 182 -6.82 -8.94 -4.06
C VAL A 182 -7.69 -7.83 -3.48
N SER A 183 -7.07 -6.75 -3.01
CA SER A 183 -7.72 -5.58 -2.42
C SER A 183 -6.87 -4.33 -2.62
N ASP A 184 -7.48 -3.15 -2.57
CA ASP A 184 -6.77 -1.87 -2.46
C ASP A 184 -6.35 -1.54 -1.02
N CYS A 185 -6.93 -2.23 -0.04
CA CYS A 185 -6.57 -2.15 1.38
C CYS A 185 -6.57 -0.72 1.95
N LYS A 186 -7.57 0.09 1.61
CA LYS A 186 -7.73 1.47 2.08
C LYS A 186 -8.52 1.52 3.39
N MET A 187 -7.86 1.80 4.51
CA MET A 187 -8.53 1.89 5.81
C MET A 187 -9.55 3.04 5.86
N GLN A 188 -9.31 4.16 5.17
CA GLN A 188 -10.20 5.32 5.15
C GLN A 188 -11.53 5.04 4.42
N GLU A 189 -11.50 4.18 3.42
CA GLU A 189 -12.68 3.74 2.67
C GLU A 189 -13.32 2.49 3.30
N GLY A 190 -12.66 1.86 4.28
CA GLY A 190 -13.12 0.69 4.99
C GLY A 190 -12.83 -0.64 4.30
N SER A 191 -12.03 -0.63 3.20
CA SER A 191 -11.65 -1.86 2.51
C SER A 191 -10.56 -2.66 3.25
N LEU A 192 -9.95 -2.10 4.29
CA LEU A 192 -9.15 -2.79 5.29
C LEU A 192 -9.60 -2.34 6.67
N ARG A 193 -9.99 -3.27 7.53
CA ARG A 193 -10.37 -3.03 8.93
C ARG A 193 -9.62 -4.02 9.80
N ALA A 194 -9.20 -3.59 10.99
CA ALA A 194 -8.51 -4.46 11.93
C ALA A 194 -9.12 -4.29 13.33
N ASP A 195 -9.62 -5.38 13.87
CA ASP A 195 -10.07 -5.47 15.26
C ASP A 195 -8.93 -6.06 16.10
N VAL A 196 -8.61 -5.43 17.22
CA VAL A 196 -7.48 -5.80 18.07
C VAL A 196 -7.99 -6.53 19.30
N ASN A 197 -7.63 -7.79 19.45
CA ASN A 197 -7.85 -8.59 20.65
C ASN A 197 -6.61 -8.49 21.54
N LEU A 198 -6.74 -7.86 22.71
CA LEU A 198 -5.65 -7.64 23.64
C LEU A 198 -5.95 -8.18 25.03
N SER A 199 -5.01 -8.89 25.64
CA SER A 199 -4.99 -9.23 27.04
C SER A 199 -3.61 -8.95 27.64
N VAL A 200 -3.52 -8.86 28.97
CA VAL A 200 -2.26 -8.76 29.69
C VAL A 200 -2.09 -9.93 30.65
N ARG A 201 -0.85 -10.34 30.84
CA ARG A 201 -0.49 -11.38 31.83
C ARG A 201 0.87 -11.03 32.48
N PRO A 202 1.17 -11.51 33.67
CA PRO A 202 2.52 -11.44 34.25
C PRO A 202 3.54 -12.11 33.32
N VAL A 203 4.72 -11.51 33.17
CA VAL A 203 5.80 -12.08 32.38
C VAL A 203 6.16 -13.48 32.87
N GLY A 204 6.21 -14.44 31.96
CA GLY A 204 6.49 -15.86 32.26
C GLY A 204 5.26 -16.71 32.59
N GLN A 205 4.08 -16.12 32.72
CA GLN A 205 2.84 -16.88 32.85
C GLN A 205 2.45 -17.48 31.50
N LYS A 206 1.99 -18.75 31.47
CA LYS A 206 1.57 -19.44 30.26
C LYS A 206 0.11 -19.13 29.87
N GLU A 207 -0.77 -19.07 30.87
CA GLU A 207 -2.19 -18.82 30.68
C GLU A 207 -2.44 -17.38 30.21
N PHE A 208 -3.35 -17.24 29.25
CA PHE A 208 -3.75 -15.93 28.77
C PHE A 208 -4.57 -15.17 29.83
N GLY A 209 -4.45 -13.86 29.86
CA GLY A 209 -5.35 -12.99 30.60
C GLY A 209 -6.71 -12.86 29.90
N THR A 210 -7.63 -12.16 30.56
CA THR A 210 -8.94 -11.85 29.97
C THR A 210 -8.78 -10.85 28.83
N ARG A 211 -9.24 -11.23 27.64
CA ARG A 211 -9.12 -10.38 26.44
C ARG A 211 -10.22 -9.31 26.38
N THR A 212 -9.85 -8.17 25.81
CA THR A 212 -10.78 -7.17 25.29
C THR A 212 -10.60 -7.03 23.79
N GLU A 213 -11.69 -6.80 23.09
CA GLU A 213 -11.72 -6.56 21.66
C GLU A 213 -11.83 -5.06 21.41
N MET A 214 -10.92 -4.45 20.69
CA MET A 214 -10.95 -3.04 20.33
C MET A 214 -11.37 -2.85 18.88
N LYS A 215 -12.41 -2.04 18.67
CA LYS A 215 -13.00 -1.71 17.37
C LYS A 215 -12.89 -0.21 17.05
N ASN A 216 -13.26 0.15 15.82
CA ASN A 216 -13.28 1.53 15.33
C ASN A 216 -11.90 2.17 15.24
N ILE A 217 -10.93 1.43 14.71
CA ILE A 217 -9.56 1.87 14.54
C ILE A 217 -9.31 2.12 13.04
N ASN A 218 -9.10 3.39 12.66
CA ASN A 218 -9.12 3.81 11.26
C ASN A 218 -7.74 4.13 10.66
N SER A 219 -6.66 3.85 11.39
CA SER A 219 -5.29 4.02 10.90
C SER A 219 -4.30 3.19 11.70
N PHE A 220 -3.15 2.87 11.12
CA PHE A 220 -2.06 2.19 11.82
C PHE A 220 -1.56 2.98 13.03
N LYS A 221 -1.52 4.32 12.93
CA LYS A 221 -1.17 5.19 14.05
C LYS A 221 -2.18 5.10 15.18
N ALA A 222 -3.49 5.06 14.86
CA ALA A 222 -4.54 4.86 15.85
C ALA A 222 -4.45 3.47 16.48
N THR A 223 -4.10 2.43 15.71
CA THR A 223 -3.89 1.07 16.22
C THR A 223 -2.82 1.05 17.30
N ALA A 224 -1.66 1.65 17.05
CA ALA A 224 -0.58 1.71 18.04
C ALA A 224 -1.00 2.43 19.34
N ARG A 225 -1.73 3.55 19.22
CA ARG A 225 -2.26 4.29 20.39
C ARG A 225 -3.31 3.50 21.15
N ALA A 226 -4.22 2.84 20.44
CA ALA A 226 -5.26 2.01 21.04
C ALA A 226 -4.66 0.85 21.86
N ILE A 227 -3.63 0.17 21.32
CA ILE A 227 -2.90 -0.88 22.00
C ILE A 227 -2.22 -0.34 23.27
N ALA A 228 -1.49 0.77 23.17
CA ALA A 228 -0.80 1.36 24.32
C ALA A 228 -1.78 1.82 25.41
N GLY A 229 -2.90 2.43 25.02
CA GLY A 229 -3.95 2.88 25.95
C GLY A 229 -4.64 1.73 26.66
N GLU A 230 -5.03 0.69 25.91
CA GLU A 230 -5.70 -0.48 26.48
C GLU A 230 -4.78 -1.32 27.37
N TYR A 231 -3.51 -1.48 27.00
CA TYR A 231 -2.49 -2.12 27.84
C TYR A 231 -2.37 -1.41 29.18
N ARG A 232 -2.19 -0.10 29.17
CA ARG A 232 -2.11 0.71 30.40
C ARG A 232 -3.36 0.55 31.26
N ARG A 233 -4.53 0.68 30.67
CA ARG A 233 -5.81 0.54 31.37
C ARG A 233 -5.95 -0.83 32.06
N GLN A 234 -5.57 -1.93 31.37
CA GLN A 234 -5.68 -3.27 31.96
C GLN A 234 -4.68 -3.47 33.09
N VAL A 235 -3.43 -3.00 32.93
CA VAL A 235 -2.41 -3.09 33.97
C VAL A 235 -2.83 -2.30 35.21
N GLU A 236 -3.23 -1.04 35.06
CA GLU A 236 -3.72 -0.20 36.17
C GLU A 236 -4.88 -0.86 36.91
N LEU A 237 -5.88 -1.38 36.16
CA LEU A 237 -7.01 -2.07 36.76
C LEU A 237 -6.60 -3.29 37.59
N ILE A 238 -5.63 -4.08 37.13
CA ILE A 238 -5.15 -5.27 37.82
C ILE A 238 -4.33 -4.88 39.07
N GLU A 239 -3.46 -3.86 38.97
CA GLU A 239 -2.67 -3.37 40.09
C GLU A 239 -3.53 -2.74 41.20
N ASP A 240 -4.66 -2.13 40.83
CA ASP A 240 -5.66 -1.64 41.79
C ASP A 240 -6.56 -2.77 42.39
N GLY A 241 -6.26 -4.04 42.09
CA GLY A 241 -6.99 -5.20 42.61
C GLY A 241 -8.32 -5.48 41.88
N GLY A 242 -8.57 -4.82 40.76
CA GLY A 242 -9.73 -5.08 39.91
C GLY A 242 -9.53 -6.27 38.96
N GLN A 243 -10.57 -6.61 38.21
CA GLN A 243 -10.55 -7.68 37.22
C GLN A 243 -10.93 -7.16 35.83
N VAL A 244 -10.15 -7.55 34.81
CA VAL A 244 -10.50 -7.27 33.42
C VAL A 244 -11.71 -8.10 33.03
N LYS A 245 -12.74 -7.45 32.46
CA LYS A 245 -13.93 -8.12 31.94
C LYS A 245 -13.80 -8.31 30.42
N GLN A 246 -14.24 -9.48 29.93
CA GLN A 246 -14.31 -9.71 28.49
C GLN A 246 -15.38 -8.83 27.87
N GLN A 247 -14.99 -7.89 27.03
CA GLN A 247 -15.89 -6.91 26.42
C GLN A 247 -15.34 -6.37 25.10
N THR A 248 -16.26 -5.89 24.26
CA THR A 248 -15.91 -5.08 23.08
C THR A 248 -15.83 -3.62 23.49
N ARG A 249 -14.75 -2.95 23.08
CA ARG A 249 -14.47 -1.53 23.36
C ARG A 249 -14.30 -0.76 22.06
N ARG A 250 -14.83 0.45 21.99
CA ARG A 250 -14.62 1.39 20.89
C ARG A 250 -13.46 2.30 21.22
N TRP A 251 -12.50 2.40 20.31
CA TRP A 251 -11.47 3.41 20.38
C TRP A 251 -12.00 4.77 19.94
N ASP A 252 -11.68 5.82 20.68
CA ASP A 252 -11.96 7.23 20.35
C ASP A 252 -10.63 7.95 20.17
N ASP A 253 -10.29 8.24 18.92
CA ASP A 253 -9.00 8.81 18.54
C ASP A 253 -8.81 10.24 19.06
N ASN A 254 -9.90 10.99 19.21
CA ASN A 254 -9.87 12.38 19.74
C ASN A 254 -9.66 12.40 21.25
N LYS A 255 -10.18 11.40 21.97
CA LYS A 255 -10.08 11.30 23.42
C LYS A 255 -8.88 10.48 23.88
N ASP A 256 -8.18 9.84 22.94
CA ASP A 256 -7.07 8.89 23.20
C ASP A 256 -7.44 7.83 24.26
N ALA A 257 -8.68 7.31 24.18
CA ALA A 257 -9.24 6.40 25.16
C ALA A 257 -10.20 5.40 24.52
N SER A 258 -10.35 4.23 25.18
CA SER A 258 -11.33 3.22 24.80
C SER A 258 -12.54 3.27 25.72
N PHE A 259 -13.74 3.03 25.15
CA PHE A 259 -15.02 3.01 25.85
C PHE A 259 -15.72 1.67 25.66
N ALA A 260 -16.27 1.09 26.74
CA ALA A 260 -17.03 -0.14 26.63
C ALA A 260 -18.30 0.07 25.77
N MET A 261 -18.52 -0.81 24.80
CA MET A 261 -19.72 -0.79 23.96
C MET A 261 -20.80 -1.72 24.50
N ARG A 262 -20.45 -2.96 24.83
CA ARG A 262 -21.33 -3.98 25.42
C ARG A 262 -20.49 -4.89 26.31
N SER A 263 -21.03 -5.31 27.44
CA SER A 263 -20.50 -6.47 28.15
C SER A 263 -20.98 -7.72 27.42
N LYS A 264 -20.08 -8.65 27.09
CA LYS A 264 -20.43 -9.98 26.57
C LYS A 264 -20.91 -10.89 27.70
N GLU A 265 -21.75 -10.38 28.62
CA GLU A 265 -22.42 -11.22 29.61
C GLU A 265 -23.42 -12.20 28.95
N ASN A 266 -23.82 -11.89 27.70
CA ASN A 266 -24.54 -12.81 26.83
C ASN A 266 -23.68 -12.97 25.56
N ALA A 267 -22.79 -13.95 25.55
CA ALA A 267 -22.22 -14.42 24.28
C ALA A 267 -23.40 -14.73 23.35
N GLN A 268 -23.59 -13.93 22.30
CA GLN A 268 -24.65 -14.22 21.34
C GLN A 268 -24.38 -15.60 20.78
N ASP A 269 -25.26 -16.55 21.03
CA ASP A 269 -25.28 -17.80 20.30
C ASP A 269 -25.73 -17.46 18.87
N TYR A 270 -24.78 -17.40 17.95
CA TYR A 270 -25.10 -17.14 16.55
C TYR A 270 -25.79 -18.29 15.84
N ARG A 271 -26.05 -19.43 16.53
CA ARG A 271 -26.76 -20.58 16.00
C ARG A 271 -26.30 -20.96 14.60
N TYR A 272 -24.96 -21.11 14.43
CA TYR A 272 -24.39 -21.47 13.15
C TYR A 272 -24.94 -22.80 12.62
N PHE A 273 -25.28 -22.81 11.35
CA PHE A 273 -25.56 -24.02 10.60
C PHE A 273 -25.11 -23.88 9.14
N PRO A 274 -24.88 -25.00 8.41
CA PRO A 274 -24.48 -24.93 7.01
C PRO A 274 -25.46 -24.12 6.17
N GLU A 275 -24.94 -23.26 5.28
CA GLU A 275 -25.77 -22.49 4.35
C GLU A 275 -26.45 -23.47 3.35
N PRO A 276 -27.78 -23.65 3.41
CA PRO A 276 -28.46 -24.69 2.62
C PRO A 276 -28.55 -24.35 1.13
N ASP A 277 -28.47 -23.06 0.77
CA ASP A 277 -28.59 -22.59 -0.59
C ASP A 277 -27.27 -22.58 -1.36
N LEU A 278 -26.15 -22.85 -0.68
CA LEU A 278 -24.82 -22.96 -1.27
C LEU A 278 -24.25 -24.39 -1.04
N PRO A 279 -24.00 -25.17 -2.09
CA PRO A 279 -23.39 -26.47 -1.92
C PRO A 279 -21.94 -26.32 -1.43
N PRO A 280 -21.40 -27.33 -0.71
CA PRO A 280 -19.99 -27.40 -0.38
C PRO A 280 -19.13 -27.27 -1.63
N MET A 281 -17.94 -26.65 -1.48
CA MET A 281 -17.00 -26.43 -2.56
C MET A 281 -15.82 -27.38 -2.45
N GLU A 282 -15.46 -28.00 -3.58
CA GLU A 282 -14.24 -28.80 -3.70
C GLU A 282 -13.17 -28.01 -4.48
N ILE A 283 -12.10 -27.66 -3.80
CA ILE A 283 -10.95 -26.98 -4.40
C ILE A 283 -9.96 -28.04 -4.91
N SER A 284 -9.92 -28.22 -6.23
CA SER A 284 -9.01 -29.20 -6.84
C SER A 284 -7.54 -28.73 -6.76
N GLN A 285 -6.61 -29.68 -6.78
CA GLN A 285 -5.18 -29.34 -6.85
C GLN A 285 -4.86 -28.53 -8.10
N ALA A 286 -5.45 -28.86 -9.23
CA ALA A 286 -5.28 -28.13 -10.49
C ALA A 286 -5.72 -26.66 -10.37
N PHE A 287 -6.79 -26.36 -9.62
CA PHE A 287 -7.22 -24.99 -9.34
C PHE A 287 -6.19 -24.25 -8.50
N ILE A 288 -5.68 -24.86 -7.42
CA ILE A 288 -4.64 -24.28 -6.56
C ILE A 288 -3.38 -23.98 -7.38
N ASP A 289 -2.94 -24.92 -8.20
CA ASP A 289 -1.74 -24.76 -9.04
C ASP A 289 -1.92 -23.68 -10.09
N ALA A 290 -3.12 -23.56 -10.68
CA ALA A 290 -3.45 -22.50 -11.61
C ALA A 290 -3.48 -21.10 -10.94
N VAL A 291 -3.94 -21.00 -9.69
CA VAL A 291 -3.87 -19.76 -8.92
C VAL A 291 -2.43 -19.41 -8.58
N ARG A 292 -1.65 -20.39 -8.10
CA ARG A 292 -0.22 -20.23 -7.78
C ARG A 292 0.58 -19.73 -8.98
N ALA A 293 0.38 -20.32 -10.15
CA ALA A 293 1.08 -19.94 -11.38
C ALA A 293 0.78 -18.52 -11.86
N ARG A 294 -0.34 -17.92 -11.43
CA ARG A 294 -0.74 -16.57 -11.77
C ARG A 294 -0.37 -15.53 -10.71
N GLN A 295 0.17 -15.95 -9.58
CA GLN A 295 0.60 -15.00 -8.55
C GLN A 295 1.73 -14.11 -9.09
N PRO A 296 1.65 -12.79 -8.88
CA PRO A 296 2.75 -11.91 -9.21
C PRO A 296 3.93 -12.13 -8.26
N GLU A 297 5.10 -11.66 -8.66
CA GLU A 297 6.24 -11.60 -7.77
C GLU A 297 5.95 -10.62 -6.62
N LEU A 298 6.02 -11.11 -5.39
CA LEU A 298 5.75 -10.32 -4.19
C LEU A 298 6.95 -9.44 -3.81
N ALA A 299 6.72 -8.44 -2.95
CA ALA A 299 7.71 -7.44 -2.58
C ALA A 299 9.05 -8.05 -2.10
N GLU A 300 9.05 -9.09 -1.26
CA GLU A 300 10.28 -9.73 -0.76
C GLU A 300 11.11 -10.37 -1.88
N ALA A 301 10.45 -11.04 -2.81
CA ALA A 301 11.12 -11.61 -3.97
C ALA A 301 11.73 -10.52 -4.87
N LYS A 302 10.98 -9.40 -5.06
CA LYS A 302 11.50 -8.22 -5.77
C LYS A 302 12.70 -7.59 -5.06
N ILE A 303 12.67 -7.43 -3.73
CA ILE A 303 13.80 -6.92 -2.95
C ILE A 303 15.04 -7.77 -3.21
N ALA A 304 14.93 -9.09 -3.06
CA ALA A 304 16.05 -10.01 -3.32
C ALA A 304 16.53 -9.93 -4.78
N ARG A 305 15.61 -9.83 -5.72
CA ARG A 305 15.95 -9.69 -7.14
C ARG A 305 16.64 -8.35 -7.45
N TYR A 306 16.16 -7.23 -6.90
CA TYR A 306 16.76 -5.91 -7.13
C TYR A 306 18.19 -5.82 -6.58
N GLN A 307 18.46 -6.44 -5.44
CA GLN A 307 19.83 -6.57 -4.94
C GLN A 307 20.71 -7.41 -5.86
N ARG A 308 20.23 -8.56 -6.30
CA ARG A 308 20.99 -9.52 -7.11
C ARG A 308 21.23 -9.03 -8.54
N GLU A 309 20.18 -8.52 -9.21
CA GLU A 309 20.20 -8.21 -10.65
C GLU A 309 20.60 -6.77 -10.92
N PHE A 310 20.20 -5.83 -10.06
CA PHE A 310 20.48 -4.41 -10.26
C PHE A 310 21.57 -3.86 -9.32
N GLY A 311 22.05 -4.67 -8.38
CA GLY A 311 23.07 -4.24 -7.41
C GLY A 311 22.59 -3.12 -6.49
N LEU A 312 21.28 -3.00 -6.24
CA LEU A 312 20.75 -1.97 -5.36
C LEU A 312 21.01 -2.33 -3.90
N PRO A 313 21.29 -1.33 -3.04
CA PRO A 313 21.26 -1.52 -1.59
C PRO A 313 19.90 -2.03 -1.12
N GLU A 314 19.86 -2.82 -0.06
CA GLU A 314 18.62 -3.33 0.53
C GLU A 314 17.63 -2.19 0.88
N TYR A 315 18.15 -1.10 1.42
CA TYR A 315 17.36 0.08 1.76
C TYR A 315 16.61 0.64 0.55
N ASP A 316 17.33 0.84 -0.58
CA ASP A 316 16.72 1.35 -1.82
C ASP A 316 15.67 0.36 -2.35
N ALA A 317 16.00 -0.94 -2.37
CA ALA A 317 15.10 -1.99 -2.83
C ALA A 317 13.80 -2.06 -1.99
N ARG A 318 13.89 -1.89 -0.66
CA ARG A 318 12.74 -1.85 0.23
C ARG A 318 11.83 -0.65 -0.06
N ILE A 319 12.40 0.55 -0.21
CA ILE A 319 11.61 1.75 -0.53
C ILE A 319 10.90 1.60 -1.87
N LEU A 320 11.59 1.15 -2.91
CA LEU A 320 11.01 0.98 -4.24
C LEU A 320 9.91 -0.07 -4.30
N THR A 321 9.90 -1.03 -3.38
CA THR A 321 8.92 -2.10 -3.32
C THR A 321 7.86 -1.92 -2.23
N GLU A 322 7.90 -0.81 -1.49
CA GLU A 322 6.91 -0.54 -0.44
C GLU A 322 5.49 -0.52 -1.00
N GLU A 323 5.30 0.15 -2.15
CA GLU A 323 4.04 0.21 -2.86
C GLU A 323 4.20 -0.39 -4.28
N LYS A 324 3.28 -1.24 -4.70
CA LYS A 324 3.33 -1.93 -6.00
C LYS A 324 3.50 -0.98 -7.20
N PRO A 325 2.77 0.16 -7.32
CA PRO A 325 2.94 1.08 -8.45
C PRO A 325 4.36 1.65 -8.54
N MET A 326 5.04 1.86 -7.41
CA MET A 326 6.41 2.35 -7.39
C MET A 326 7.40 1.31 -7.89
N ALA A 327 7.19 0.03 -7.53
CA ALA A 327 7.99 -1.07 -8.05
C ALA A 327 7.82 -1.23 -9.57
N GLU A 328 6.60 -1.13 -10.07
CA GLU A 328 6.29 -1.20 -11.50
C GLU A 328 6.90 -0.02 -12.27
N LEU A 329 6.82 1.20 -11.72
CA LEU A 329 7.48 2.39 -12.27
C LEU A 329 9.00 2.19 -12.37
N PHE A 330 9.62 1.68 -11.31
CA PHE A 330 11.06 1.41 -11.26
C PHE A 330 11.47 0.39 -12.31
N GLU A 331 10.82 -0.77 -12.34
CA GLU A 331 11.15 -1.84 -13.29
C GLU A 331 11.06 -1.36 -14.74
N ARG A 332 9.99 -0.63 -15.06
CA ARG A 332 9.81 -0.11 -16.41
C ARG A 332 10.83 0.96 -16.75
N ALA A 333 11.07 1.92 -15.87
CA ALA A 333 12.07 2.97 -16.09
C ALA A 333 13.48 2.39 -16.23
N ALA A 334 13.86 1.43 -15.37
CA ALA A 334 15.14 0.74 -15.43
C ALA A 334 15.34 -0.03 -16.74
N ALA A 335 14.29 -0.73 -17.21
CA ALA A 335 14.32 -1.43 -18.48
C ALA A 335 14.51 -0.49 -19.68
N VAL A 336 13.85 0.67 -19.67
CA VAL A 336 13.93 1.67 -20.75
C VAL A 336 15.27 2.38 -20.77
N CYS A 337 15.80 2.81 -19.62
CA CYS A 337 17.06 3.55 -19.57
C CYS A 337 18.31 2.66 -19.54
N GLY A 338 18.18 1.38 -19.17
CA GLY A 338 19.30 0.47 -18.95
C GLY A 338 20.19 0.82 -17.74
N ARG A 339 19.71 1.65 -16.81
CA ARG A 339 20.48 2.26 -15.72
C ARG A 339 19.69 2.22 -14.41
N ALA A 340 19.58 1.01 -13.82
CA ALA A 340 18.73 0.77 -12.65
C ALA A 340 19.05 1.68 -11.45
N LYS A 341 20.34 1.94 -11.16
CA LYS A 341 20.72 2.83 -10.06
C LYS A 341 20.27 4.27 -10.27
N GLU A 342 20.34 4.76 -11.51
CA GLU A 342 19.86 6.11 -11.83
C GLU A 342 18.32 6.18 -11.74
N ALA A 343 17.62 5.14 -12.21
CA ALA A 343 16.16 5.04 -12.07
C ALA A 343 15.75 5.04 -10.58
N SER A 344 16.44 4.28 -9.74
CA SER A 344 16.23 4.30 -8.28
C SER A 344 16.41 5.71 -7.71
N ASN A 345 17.49 6.40 -8.05
CA ASN A 345 17.78 7.74 -7.55
C ASN A 345 16.70 8.76 -7.98
N TRP A 346 16.22 8.69 -9.23
CA TRP A 346 15.16 9.58 -9.72
C TRP A 346 13.84 9.33 -9.03
N ILE A 347 13.51 8.09 -8.76
CA ILE A 347 12.26 7.75 -8.06
C ILE A 347 12.34 8.19 -6.60
N MET A 348 13.39 7.81 -5.88
CA MET A 348 13.54 8.13 -4.46
C MET A 348 13.78 9.63 -4.20
N GLY A 349 14.37 10.34 -5.17
CA GLY A 349 14.59 11.79 -5.10
C GLY A 349 13.42 12.57 -5.69
N GLU A 350 13.48 12.82 -7.01
CA GLU A 350 12.58 13.73 -7.71
C GLU A 350 11.10 13.26 -7.69
N THR A 351 10.85 11.95 -7.93
CA THR A 351 9.46 11.46 -8.02
C THR A 351 8.76 11.52 -6.66
N MET A 352 9.36 10.97 -5.61
CA MET A 352 8.77 10.99 -4.26
C MET A 352 8.65 12.41 -3.69
N ALA A 353 9.60 13.30 -4.01
CA ALA A 353 9.53 14.71 -3.61
C ALA A 353 8.32 15.41 -4.25
N MET A 354 8.12 15.23 -5.56
CA MET A 354 7.01 15.84 -6.28
C MET A 354 5.65 15.23 -5.90
N MET A 355 5.60 13.92 -5.64
CA MET A 355 4.40 13.27 -5.08
C MET A 355 4.00 13.88 -3.75
N LYS A 356 4.97 14.11 -2.85
CA LYS A 356 4.73 14.76 -1.56
C LYS A 356 4.27 16.21 -1.72
N GLU A 357 4.90 16.98 -2.59
CA GLU A 357 4.56 18.38 -2.87
C GLU A 357 3.13 18.53 -3.42
N LYS A 358 2.77 17.66 -4.38
CA LYS A 358 1.46 17.69 -5.04
C LYS A 358 0.40 16.84 -4.34
N ALA A 359 0.72 16.19 -3.22
CA ALA A 359 -0.15 15.26 -2.48
C ALA A 359 -0.73 14.14 -3.37
N VAL A 360 0.09 13.60 -4.30
CA VAL A 360 -0.27 12.50 -5.19
C VAL A 360 0.08 11.17 -4.53
N LEU A 361 -0.89 10.26 -4.44
CA LEU A 361 -0.66 8.91 -3.95
C LEU A 361 -0.07 8.01 -5.05
N PRO A 362 0.68 6.94 -4.71
CA PRO A 362 1.29 6.04 -5.69
C PRO A 362 0.32 5.49 -6.73
N GLU A 363 -0.89 5.13 -6.33
CA GLU A 363 -1.93 4.61 -7.22
C GLU A 363 -2.53 5.64 -8.19
N ASN A 364 -2.31 6.92 -7.93
CA ASN A 364 -2.80 8.03 -8.74
C ASN A 364 -1.68 8.69 -9.58
N LEU A 365 -0.49 8.10 -9.58
CA LEU A 365 0.66 8.63 -10.30
C LEU A 365 0.44 8.47 -11.81
N THR A 366 0.51 9.59 -12.55
CA THR A 366 0.36 9.62 -14.01
C THR A 366 1.68 9.46 -14.75
N LEU A 367 2.81 9.62 -14.06
CA LEU A 367 4.14 9.42 -14.63
C LEU A 367 4.34 7.97 -15.07
N SER A 368 4.53 7.74 -16.37
CA SER A 368 4.84 6.41 -16.88
C SER A 368 6.32 6.05 -16.72
N GLY A 369 6.61 4.75 -16.54
CA GLY A 369 7.99 4.28 -16.51
C GLY A 369 8.72 4.45 -17.83
N ASP A 370 8.00 4.47 -18.96
CA ASP A 370 8.56 4.77 -20.28
C ASP A 370 9.04 6.22 -20.35
N ALA A 371 8.23 7.17 -19.92
CA ALA A 371 8.58 8.58 -19.90
C ALA A 371 9.78 8.84 -18.97
N LEU A 372 9.73 8.30 -17.75
CA LEU A 372 10.84 8.44 -16.79
C LEU A 372 12.14 7.83 -17.33
N GLY A 373 12.07 6.62 -17.89
CA GLY A 373 13.22 5.95 -18.47
C GLY A 373 13.82 6.71 -19.66
N ALA A 374 12.98 7.30 -20.52
CA ALA A 374 13.43 8.13 -21.64
C ALA A 374 14.16 9.40 -21.15
N ILE A 375 13.63 10.06 -20.12
CA ILE A 375 14.26 11.25 -19.50
C ILE A 375 15.63 10.89 -18.93
N ILE A 376 15.68 9.81 -18.13
CA ILE A 376 16.93 9.34 -17.52
C ILE A 376 17.98 9.02 -18.59
N ARG A 377 17.59 8.30 -19.63
CA ARG A 377 18.48 7.96 -20.76
C ARG A 377 18.96 9.21 -21.46
N ALA A 378 18.07 10.16 -21.81
CA ALA A 378 18.45 11.39 -22.48
C ALA A 378 19.45 12.24 -21.66
N ALA A 379 19.27 12.29 -20.33
CA ALA A 379 20.17 12.98 -19.42
C ALA A 379 21.53 12.26 -19.29
N ALA A 380 21.51 10.93 -19.12
CA ALA A 380 22.70 10.12 -18.94
C ALA A 380 23.57 10.05 -20.20
N ASP A 381 22.94 10.08 -21.38
CA ASP A 381 23.63 10.13 -22.68
C ASP A 381 24.10 11.56 -23.06
N GLY A 382 23.87 12.54 -22.19
CA GLY A 382 24.26 13.93 -22.41
C GLY A 382 23.44 14.66 -23.48
N ARG A 383 22.32 14.10 -23.92
CA ARG A 383 21.42 14.75 -24.90
C ARG A 383 20.72 15.96 -24.34
N ILE A 384 20.42 15.94 -23.05
CA ILE A 384 19.83 17.06 -22.31
C ILE A 384 20.61 17.31 -21.02
N SER A 385 20.61 18.55 -20.55
CA SER A 385 21.22 18.88 -19.26
C SER A 385 20.37 18.34 -18.09
N ARG A 386 20.99 18.20 -16.90
CA ARG A 386 20.23 17.79 -15.69
C ARG A 386 19.11 18.79 -15.35
N GLN A 387 19.31 20.06 -15.63
CA GLN A 387 18.26 21.07 -15.44
C GLN A 387 17.11 20.86 -16.42
N SER A 388 17.41 20.66 -17.71
CA SER A 388 16.41 20.35 -18.74
C SER A 388 15.67 19.05 -18.41
N ALA A 389 16.39 18.03 -17.90
CA ALA A 389 15.76 16.78 -17.49
C ALA A 389 14.70 16.97 -16.39
N ARG A 390 14.93 17.88 -15.43
CA ARG A 390 13.93 18.23 -14.41
C ARG A 390 12.72 18.97 -15.00
N GLU A 391 12.93 19.80 -15.99
CA GLU A 391 11.83 20.48 -16.71
C GLU A 391 10.97 19.45 -17.46
N VAL A 392 11.59 18.54 -18.20
CA VAL A 392 10.90 17.44 -18.91
C VAL A 392 10.21 16.49 -17.94
N PHE A 393 10.82 16.23 -16.77
CA PHE A 393 10.24 15.41 -15.73
C PHE A 393 8.95 16.04 -15.16
N ALA A 394 8.95 17.35 -14.89
CA ALA A 394 7.74 18.04 -14.43
C ALA A 394 6.59 17.91 -15.44
N TYR A 395 6.88 18.07 -16.74
CA TYR A 395 5.91 17.84 -17.81
C TYR A 395 5.39 16.39 -17.81
N ALA A 396 6.28 15.39 -17.70
CA ALA A 396 5.90 13.98 -17.70
C ALA A 396 5.12 13.59 -16.42
N PHE A 397 5.47 14.19 -15.29
CA PHE A 397 4.77 13.95 -14.02
C PHE A 397 3.31 14.42 -14.08
N ASP A 398 3.01 15.47 -14.82
CA ASP A 398 1.65 15.98 -15.04
C ASP A 398 0.91 15.24 -16.19
N GLY A 399 1.40 14.06 -16.60
CA GLY A 399 0.78 13.19 -17.59
C GLY A 399 1.22 13.43 -19.03
N GLY A 400 2.31 14.17 -19.24
CA GLY A 400 2.90 14.35 -20.56
C GLY A 400 3.61 13.10 -21.07
N GLU A 401 3.09 12.46 -22.09
CA GLU A 401 3.65 11.20 -22.63
C GLU A 401 4.74 11.42 -23.68
N ASP A 402 4.66 12.52 -24.46
CA ASP A 402 5.58 12.81 -25.58
C ASP A 402 6.87 13.51 -25.11
N VAL A 403 7.70 12.79 -24.38
CA VAL A 403 9.00 13.28 -23.86
C VAL A 403 9.93 13.77 -24.98
N GLU A 404 10.08 13.00 -26.06
CA GLU A 404 10.97 13.34 -27.18
C GLU A 404 10.46 14.58 -27.95
N GLY A 405 9.15 14.66 -28.18
CA GLY A 405 8.55 15.83 -28.80
C GLY A 405 8.65 17.08 -27.91
N TYR A 406 8.51 16.93 -26.60
CA TYR A 406 8.68 18.04 -25.67
C TYR A 406 10.13 18.60 -25.72
N ILE A 407 11.13 17.71 -25.64
CA ILE A 407 12.55 18.08 -25.73
C ILE A 407 12.83 18.88 -27.02
N LYS A 408 12.32 18.41 -28.15
CA LYS A 408 12.50 19.08 -29.45
C LYS A 408 11.78 20.42 -29.54
N ARG A 409 10.49 20.48 -29.16
CA ARG A 409 9.67 21.70 -29.22
C ARG A 409 10.25 22.83 -28.35
N HIS A 410 10.81 22.47 -27.18
CA HIS A 410 11.41 23.45 -26.27
C HIS A 410 12.92 23.63 -26.51
N GLY A 411 13.48 22.92 -27.51
CA GLY A 411 14.89 23.01 -27.88
C GLY A 411 15.80 22.73 -26.70
N LEU A 412 15.51 21.70 -25.89
CA LEU A 412 16.26 21.36 -24.66
C LEU A 412 17.49 20.48 -24.94
N GLU A 413 17.68 20.09 -26.20
CA GLU A 413 18.85 19.31 -26.59
C GLU A 413 20.13 20.10 -26.38
N MET A 414 21.16 19.38 -25.90
CA MET A 414 22.52 19.92 -25.80
C MET A 414 23.09 20.18 -27.18
N VAL A 415 23.83 21.24 -27.32
CA VAL A 415 24.58 21.50 -28.53
C VAL A 415 25.74 20.50 -28.56
N SER A 416 25.81 19.69 -29.62
CA SER A 416 26.85 18.65 -29.77
C SER A 416 27.85 18.97 -30.89
N ASP A 417 27.60 20.02 -31.68
CA ASP A 417 28.42 20.41 -32.82
C ASP A 417 29.58 21.32 -32.39
N ASP A 418 30.80 20.85 -32.62
CA ASP A 418 32.03 21.58 -32.29
C ASP A 418 32.14 22.91 -33.05
N ALA A 419 31.68 22.97 -34.31
CA ALA A 419 31.66 24.20 -35.09
C ALA A 419 30.66 25.25 -34.50
N ALA A 420 29.51 24.79 -33.92
CA ALA A 420 28.61 25.67 -33.20
C ALA A 420 29.23 26.22 -31.91
N TYR A 421 29.99 25.39 -31.19
CA TYR A 421 30.75 25.85 -30.02
C TYR A 421 31.79 26.89 -30.40
N GLU A 422 32.64 26.60 -31.39
CA GLU A 422 33.71 27.51 -31.84
C GLU A 422 33.16 28.89 -32.24
N ARG A 423 32.03 28.93 -32.95
CA ARG A 423 31.39 30.17 -33.33
C ARG A 423 30.96 31.00 -32.11
N VAL A 424 30.21 30.37 -31.15
CA VAL A 424 29.73 31.05 -29.95
C VAL A 424 30.87 31.48 -29.03
N LEU A 425 31.91 30.62 -28.90
CA LEU A 425 33.10 30.95 -28.12
C LEU A 425 33.85 32.13 -28.72
N SER A 426 33.98 32.20 -30.05
CA SER A 426 34.61 33.32 -30.76
C SER A 426 33.84 34.63 -30.53
N GLU A 427 32.50 34.60 -30.57
CA GLU A 427 31.65 35.75 -30.28
C GLU A 427 31.81 36.22 -28.82
N VAL A 428 31.87 35.27 -27.86
CA VAL A 428 32.05 35.59 -26.41
C VAL A 428 33.45 36.17 -26.18
N LEU A 429 34.49 35.63 -26.78
CA LEU A 429 35.87 36.15 -26.67
C LEU A 429 35.97 37.56 -27.26
N ALA A 430 35.32 37.83 -28.39
CA ALA A 430 35.27 39.17 -29.00
C ALA A 430 34.47 40.16 -28.12
N ALA A 431 33.41 39.72 -27.46
CA ALA A 431 32.63 40.57 -26.54
C ALA A 431 33.35 40.88 -25.21
N CYS A 432 34.28 40.03 -24.80
CA CYS A 432 35.03 40.10 -23.53
C CYS A 432 36.52 40.42 -23.74
N GLU A 433 36.87 41.28 -24.69
CA GLU A 433 38.29 41.58 -25.06
C GLU A 433 39.17 41.95 -23.87
N LYS A 434 38.63 42.73 -22.90
CA LYS A 434 39.39 43.16 -21.70
C LYS A 434 39.74 41.97 -20.80
N ASP A 435 38.80 41.04 -20.64
CA ASP A 435 38.99 39.85 -19.81
C ASP A 435 39.95 38.86 -20.50
N VAL A 436 39.85 38.71 -21.80
CA VAL A 436 40.79 37.94 -22.61
C VAL A 436 42.23 38.49 -22.49
N ALA A 437 42.40 39.82 -22.58
CA ALA A 437 43.68 40.47 -22.38
C ALA A 437 44.25 40.27 -20.96
N ALA A 438 43.37 40.32 -19.93
CA ALA A 438 43.75 40.06 -18.54
C ALA A 438 44.19 38.60 -18.33
N TYR A 439 43.52 37.66 -18.96
CA TYR A 439 43.89 36.23 -18.89
C TYR A 439 45.25 35.98 -19.55
N ARG A 440 45.49 36.53 -20.74
CA ARG A 440 46.76 36.45 -21.46
C ARG A 440 47.91 37.15 -20.71
N ALA A 441 47.60 38.13 -19.84
CA ALA A 441 48.53 38.79 -18.93
C ALA A 441 48.83 37.99 -17.65
N GLY A 442 48.30 36.78 -17.51
CA GLY A 442 48.55 35.87 -16.39
C GLY A 442 47.45 35.84 -15.27
N ASN A 443 46.32 36.49 -15.47
CA ASN A 443 45.25 36.46 -14.49
C ASN A 443 44.31 35.25 -14.74
N GLU A 444 44.70 34.07 -14.24
CA GLU A 444 43.93 32.84 -14.41
C GLU A 444 42.53 32.87 -13.81
N LYS A 445 42.22 33.77 -12.85
CA LYS A 445 40.90 33.87 -12.22
C LYS A 445 39.81 34.29 -13.20
N VAL A 446 40.17 34.95 -14.28
CA VAL A 446 39.24 35.41 -15.33
C VAL A 446 38.71 34.24 -16.18
N PHE A 447 39.45 33.12 -16.25
CA PHE A 447 39.04 31.96 -17.03
C PHE A 447 37.65 31.44 -16.64
N GLY A 448 37.40 31.32 -15.33
CA GLY A 448 36.07 30.91 -14.84
C GLY A 448 34.94 31.86 -15.23
N PHE A 449 35.19 33.16 -15.30
CA PHE A 449 34.24 34.16 -15.78
C PHE A 449 33.95 33.97 -17.29
N LEU A 450 34.97 33.74 -18.12
CA LEU A 450 34.80 33.49 -19.56
C LEU A 450 34.03 32.20 -19.83
N VAL A 451 34.30 31.14 -19.08
CA VAL A 451 33.49 29.90 -19.12
C VAL A 451 32.03 30.21 -18.75
N GLY A 452 31.78 31.01 -17.71
CA GLY A 452 30.45 31.42 -17.32
C GLY A 452 29.71 32.20 -18.40
N GLN A 453 30.38 33.13 -19.09
CA GLN A 453 29.80 33.87 -20.21
C GLN A 453 29.50 32.96 -21.42
N ALA A 454 30.38 32.02 -21.74
CA ALA A 454 30.17 31.03 -22.79
C ALA A 454 28.94 30.12 -22.46
N MET A 455 28.86 29.64 -21.24
CA MET A 455 27.69 28.86 -20.76
C MET A 455 26.39 29.64 -20.84
N LYS A 456 26.41 30.95 -20.49
CA LYS A 456 25.28 31.84 -20.61
C LYS A 456 24.86 32.06 -22.07
N ALA A 457 25.82 32.29 -22.98
CA ALA A 457 25.55 32.44 -24.41
C ALA A 457 24.94 31.16 -25.01
N LEU A 458 25.41 29.99 -24.58
CA LEU A 458 24.89 28.68 -24.94
C LEU A 458 23.63 28.27 -24.15
N ARG A 459 23.08 29.19 -23.34
CA ARG A 459 21.87 28.97 -22.51
C ARG A 459 21.92 27.70 -21.65
N GLY A 460 23.09 27.35 -21.15
CA GLY A 460 23.33 26.14 -20.37
C GLY A 460 23.22 24.80 -21.16
N LYS A 461 23.20 24.86 -22.48
CA LYS A 461 23.08 23.69 -23.39
C LYS A 461 24.42 23.16 -23.89
N ALA A 462 25.46 23.32 -23.09
CA ALA A 462 26.82 22.87 -23.41
C ALA A 462 27.43 22.11 -22.21
N ASP A 463 28.32 21.18 -22.48
CA ASP A 463 29.14 20.54 -21.46
C ASP A 463 30.20 21.54 -20.93
N PRO A 464 30.18 21.93 -19.66
CA PRO A 464 31.14 22.85 -19.07
C PRO A 464 32.60 22.39 -19.23
N LYS A 465 32.87 21.09 -19.22
CA LYS A 465 34.21 20.54 -19.42
C LYS A 465 34.69 20.78 -20.85
N LYS A 466 33.82 20.45 -21.82
CA LYS A 466 34.13 20.66 -23.23
C LYS A 466 34.32 22.14 -23.56
N ILE A 467 33.49 23.01 -23.01
CA ILE A 467 33.64 24.47 -23.13
C ILE A 467 34.98 24.94 -22.56
N SER A 468 35.36 24.46 -21.37
CA SER A 468 36.64 24.82 -20.74
C SER A 468 37.83 24.36 -21.58
N GLU A 469 37.77 23.13 -22.12
CA GLU A 469 38.86 22.63 -23.01
C GLU A 469 38.99 23.43 -24.31
N MET A 470 37.84 23.74 -24.93
CA MET A 470 37.84 24.53 -26.17
C MET A 470 38.30 25.97 -25.93
N LEU A 471 37.78 26.64 -24.89
CA LEU A 471 38.22 27.96 -24.49
C LEU A 471 39.69 28.01 -24.17
N GLY A 472 40.25 27.01 -23.48
CA GLY A 472 41.67 26.92 -23.19
C GLY A 472 42.56 26.74 -24.42
N LYS A 473 42.00 26.19 -25.53
CA LYS A 473 42.73 26.10 -26.83
C LYS A 473 42.64 27.39 -27.64
N MET A 474 41.62 28.22 -27.41
CA MET A 474 41.35 29.46 -28.14
C MET A 474 41.98 30.69 -27.48
N LEU A 475 42.31 30.64 -26.19
CA LEU A 475 42.98 31.70 -25.41
C LEU A 475 44.47 31.60 -25.43
#